data_cb11aae13a3bd88ab5cc17fd0989f10d
#
_entry.id   cb11aae13a3bd88ab5cc17fd0989f10d
#
_cell.length_a   1.000
_cell.length_b   1.000
_cell.length_c   1.000
_cell.angle_alpha   90.00
_cell.angle_beta   90.00
_cell.angle_gamma   90.00
#
_symmetry.space_group_name_H-M   'P 1'
#
loop_
_entity.id
_entity.type
_entity.pdbx_description
1 polymer ?
#
loop_
_entity_poly.entity_id
_entity_poly.type
_entity_poly.pdbx_seq_one_letter_code
_entity_poly.pdbx_strand_id
1 'polypeptide(L)'
;MTIPRGEKGLHFPCECVSATNENYSDPWAEVTKRKLLPNGTKEEILNLVAEQPKTISQLAEALEIAPPSVHTHINDLMKSELLRESVEWEKRYPTERYYEPNFPVFKTEECAEFLSLCEEMSEQVAALFERRRSKLERAFSRTSLAQDGWTFLDVTQCLYANMQRHARTLLEQRGLLTPPQKHKNGANWIFWAQEP
;
A
#
# COMPACT_ATOMS: atom_id res chain seq x y z
N MET A 1 5.15 12.45 -7.16
CA MET A 1 5.05 13.04 -5.80
C MET A 1 6.42 12.88 -5.17
N THR A 2 7.22 13.95 -5.16
CA THR A 2 8.60 13.91 -4.68
C THR A 2 8.58 13.73 -3.16
N ILE A 3 9.11 12.63 -2.67
CA ILE A 3 9.30 12.39 -1.23
C ILE A 3 10.29 13.44 -0.73
N PRO A 4 10.01 14.17 0.35
CA PRO A 4 10.98 15.11 0.91
C PRO A 4 12.26 14.36 1.29
N ARG A 5 13.39 14.76 0.71
CA ARG A 5 14.71 14.23 1.10
C ARG A 5 14.96 14.63 2.55
N GLY A 6 14.90 13.69 3.47
CA GLY A 6 15.27 13.92 4.86
C GLY A 6 14.50 13.14 5.93
N GLU A 7 13.40 12.47 5.62
CA GLU A 7 12.74 11.62 6.59
C GLU A 7 13.43 10.25 6.64
N LYS A 8 14.08 9.96 7.77
CA LYS A 8 14.63 8.63 8.07
C LYS A 8 13.44 7.71 8.39
N GLY A 9 13.09 6.81 7.47
CA GLY A 9 12.05 5.81 7.68
C GLY A 9 11.44 5.33 6.37
N LEU A 10 10.76 4.19 6.44
CA LEU A 10 10.09 3.60 5.29
C LEU A 10 8.85 4.42 4.89
N HIS A 11 8.63 4.56 3.60
CA HIS A 11 7.38 5.02 3.05
C HIS A 11 6.41 3.84 2.95
N PHE A 12 5.19 3.98 3.49
CA PHE A 12 4.15 2.94 3.51
C PHE A 12 2.97 3.30 2.60
N PRO A 13 3.04 2.98 1.29
CA PRO A 13 1.87 3.11 0.43
C PRO A 13 0.81 2.06 0.78
N CYS A 14 -0.44 2.41 0.55
CA CYS A 14 -1.56 1.48 0.64
C CYS A 14 -2.52 1.76 -0.50
N GLU A 15 -2.84 0.75 -1.28
CA GLU A 15 -3.79 0.84 -2.38
C GLU A 15 -4.99 -0.07 -2.18
N CYS A 16 -6.18 0.50 -2.29
CA CYS A 16 -7.44 -0.23 -2.32
C CYS A 16 -7.71 -0.75 -3.73
N VAL A 17 -7.74 -2.05 -3.91
CA VAL A 17 -7.83 -2.68 -5.22
C VAL A 17 -9.26 -2.94 -5.67
N SER A 18 -10.18 -3.28 -4.77
CA SER A 18 -11.60 -3.38 -5.12
C SER A 18 -12.52 -3.39 -3.90
N ALA A 19 -13.61 -2.66 -4.01
CA ALA A 19 -14.72 -2.62 -3.06
C ALA A 19 -15.97 -3.25 -3.67
N THR A 20 -15.86 -4.42 -4.29
CA THR A 20 -16.99 -5.13 -4.88
C THR A 20 -17.46 -6.22 -3.95
N ASN A 21 -18.11 -5.85 -2.86
CA ASN A 21 -18.87 -6.84 -2.09
C ASN A 21 -20.20 -6.25 -1.68
N GLU A 22 -21.28 -6.86 -2.14
CA GLU A 22 -22.66 -6.45 -1.86
C GLU A 22 -23.05 -6.55 -0.37
N ASN A 23 -22.21 -7.20 0.46
CA ASN A 23 -22.36 -7.32 1.91
C ASN A 23 -21.38 -6.44 2.69
N TYR A 24 -20.94 -5.37 2.09
CA TYR A 24 -19.91 -4.50 2.62
C TYR A 24 -20.47 -3.51 3.65
N SER A 25 -20.48 -3.86 4.90
CA SER A 25 -20.52 -2.89 6.00
C SER A 25 -19.11 -2.30 6.14
N ASP A 26 -18.89 -1.25 5.42
CA ASP A 26 -17.67 -0.47 5.23
C ASP A 26 -16.48 -0.70 6.22
N PRO A 27 -15.73 -1.81 6.12
CA PRO A 27 -14.44 -1.94 6.82
C PRO A 27 -13.38 -1.00 6.24
N TRP A 28 -13.61 -0.41 5.05
CA TRP A 28 -12.68 0.52 4.41
C TRP A 28 -12.60 1.86 5.13
N ALA A 29 -13.69 2.32 5.72
CA ALA A 29 -13.60 3.41 6.67
C ALA A 29 -12.61 3.07 7.79
N GLU A 30 -12.30 1.79 7.99
CA GLU A 30 -11.38 1.30 9.00
C GLU A 30 -9.97 0.97 8.49
N VAL A 31 -9.76 0.75 7.21
CA VAL A 31 -8.51 0.32 6.57
C VAL A 31 -7.79 1.46 5.84
N THR A 32 -8.01 2.71 6.20
CA THR A 32 -7.14 3.78 5.72
C THR A 32 -5.76 3.64 6.38
N LYS A 33 -4.67 4.03 5.70
CA LYS A 33 -3.32 4.12 6.28
C LYS A 33 -3.36 4.77 7.67
N ARG A 34 -4.19 5.79 7.85
CA ARG A 34 -4.38 6.52 9.10
C ARG A 34 -5.00 5.67 10.22
N LYS A 35 -5.76 4.62 9.89
CA LYS A 35 -6.34 3.70 10.88
C LYS A 35 -5.49 2.44 11.08
N LEU A 36 -4.79 1.97 10.03
CA LEU A 36 -3.81 0.90 10.14
C LEU A 36 -2.59 1.36 10.94
N LEU A 37 -2.12 2.58 10.68
CA LEU A 37 -0.99 3.21 11.33
C LEU A 37 -1.42 4.50 12.05
N PRO A 38 -2.28 4.40 13.09
CA PRO A 38 -2.92 5.57 13.70
C PRO A 38 -1.95 6.45 14.51
N ASN A 39 -0.73 6.00 14.76
CA ASN A 39 0.31 6.74 15.46
C ASN A 39 1.72 6.38 14.98
N GLY A 40 2.69 7.29 15.21
CA GLY A 40 4.09 7.09 14.84
C GLY A 40 4.73 5.83 15.42
N THR A 41 4.34 5.41 16.64
CA THR A 41 4.89 4.20 17.27
C THR A 41 4.68 2.94 16.45
N LYS A 42 3.53 2.78 15.79
CA LYS A 42 3.30 1.61 14.91
C LYS A 42 4.16 1.67 13.65
N GLU A 43 4.36 2.86 13.09
CA GLU A 43 5.27 3.06 11.96
C GLU A 43 6.72 2.77 12.38
N GLU A 44 7.16 3.22 13.55
CA GLU A 44 8.49 2.94 14.09
C GLU A 44 8.70 1.45 14.34
N ILE A 45 7.69 0.73 14.87
CA ILE A 45 7.74 -0.73 15.00
C ILE A 45 7.96 -1.38 13.63
N LEU A 46 7.19 -0.98 12.61
CA LEU A 46 7.32 -1.53 11.26
C LEU A 46 8.69 -1.23 10.64
N ASN A 47 9.23 -0.03 10.85
CA ASN A 47 10.59 0.32 10.44
C ASN A 47 11.62 -0.62 11.08
N LEU A 48 11.56 -0.78 12.40
CA LEU A 48 12.51 -1.58 13.16
C LEU A 48 12.48 -3.07 12.77
N VAL A 49 11.29 -3.64 12.52
CA VAL A 49 11.16 -5.06 12.13
C VAL A 49 11.47 -5.29 10.65
N ALA A 50 11.39 -4.26 9.81
CA ALA A 50 11.79 -4.34 8.41
C ALA A 50 13.31 -4.41 8.22
N GLU A 51 14.09 -3.83 9.13
CA GLU A 51 15.53 -3.99 9.16
C GLU A 51 15.93 -5.44 9.47
N GLN A 52 15.32 -6.00 10.52
CA GLN A 52 15.47 -7.39 10.94
C GLN A 52 14.36 -7.79 11.91
N PRO A 53 13.95 -9.05 11.97
CA PRO A 53 12.97 -9.53 12.94
C PRO A 53 13.38 -9.23 14.38
N LYS A 54 12.43 -8.74 15.19
CA LYS A 54 12.67 -8.30 16.58
C LYS A 54 11.63 -8.89 17.53
N THR A 55 12.04 -9.07 18.79
CA THR A 55 11.16 -9.44 19.90
C THR A 55 10.47 -8.22 20.50
N ILE A 56 9.41 -8.44 21.31
CA ILE A 56 8.76 -7.38 22.08
C ILE A 56 9.76 -6.64 22.98
N SER A 57 10.68 -7.39 23.62
CA SER A 57 11.68 -6.78 24.51
C SER A 57 12.64 -5.86 23.76
N GLN A 58 13.12 -6.29 22.60
CA GLN A 58 14.00 -5.47 21.76
C GLN A 58 13.30 -4.23 21.21
N LEU A 59 12.02 -4.34 20.85
CA LEU A 59 11.22 -3.21 20.41
C LEU A 59 10.94 -2.23 21.56
N ALA A 60 10.67 -2.74 22.77
CA ALA A 60 10.44 -1.93 23.95
C ALA A 60 11.70 -1.11 24.33
N GLU A 61 12.87 -1.74 24.25
CA GLU A 61 14.16 -1.08 24.48
C GLU A 61 14.44 -0.03 23.40
N ALA A 62 14.25 -0.36 22.13
CA ALA A 62 14.53 0.56 21.01
C ALA A 62 13.60 1.78 20.97
N LEU A 63 12.36 1.62 21.42
CA LEU A 63 11.34 2.68 21.42
C LEU A 63 11.22 3.41 22.76
N GLU A 64 11.95 2.98 23.78
CA GLU A 64 11.89 3.51 25.13
C GLU A 64 10.48 3.50 25.75
N ILE A 65 9.67 2.47 25.42
CA ILE A 65 8.30 2.30 25.93
C ILE A 65 8.15 0.96 26.67
N ALA A 66 7.13 0.88 27.53
CA ALA A 66 6.88 -0.33 28.32
C ALA A 66 6.50 -1.54 27.43
N PRO A 67 7.02 -2.75 27.72
CA PRO A 67 6.70 -3.96 26.95
C PRO A 67 5.20 -4.26 26.77
N PRO A 68 4.31 -4.00 27.76
CA PRO A 68 2.86 -4.14 27.56
C PRO A 68 2.29 -3.23 26.48
N SER A 69 2.83 -2.01 26.30
CA SER A 69 2.43 -1.09 25.24
C SER A 69 2.84 -1.62 23.87
N VAL A 70 4.09 -2.12 23.75
CA VAL A 70 4.56 -2.77 22.52
C VAL A 70 3.68 -3.98 22.18
N HIS A 71 3.37 -4.82 23.17
CA HIS A 71 2.50 -5.98 22.98
C HIS A 71 1.13 -5.58 22.42
N THR A 72 0.56 -4.48 22.89
CA THR A 72 -0.72 -3.95 22.35
C THR A 72 -0.58 -3.55 20.88
N HIS A 73 0.47 -2.80 20.53
CA HIS A 73 0.73 -2.38 19.15
C HIS A 73 1.00 -3.57 18.22
N ILE A 74 1.79 -4.55 18.67
CA ILE A 74 2.04 -5.80 17.92
C ILE A 74 0.73 -6.54 17.65
N ASN A 75 -0.14 -6.70 18.66
CA ASN A 75 -1.42 -7.36 18.48
C ASN A 75 -2.32 -6.63 17.47
N ASP A 76 -2.32 -5.31 17.47
CA ASP A 76 -3.07 -4.51 16.50
C ASP A 76 -2.52 -4.72 15.08
N LEU A 77 -1.19 -4.69 14.91
CA LEU A 77 -0.53 -4.90 13.63
C LEU A 77 -0.72 -6.34 13.12
N MET A 78 -0.71 -7.34 14.01
CA MET A 78 -1.03 -8.73 13.68
C MET A 78 -2.50 -8.90 13.24
N LYS A 79 -3.44 -8.26 13.94
CA LYS A 79 -4.87 -8.25 13.57
C LYS A 79 -5.11 -7.60 12.21
N SER A 80 -4.33 -6.58 11.89
CA SER A 80 -4.36 -5.88 10.60
C SER A 80 -3.56 -6.60 9.51
N GLU A 81 -2.98 -7.77 9.82
CA GLU A 81 -2.16 -8.56 8.88
C GLU A 81 -0.91 -7.82 8.36
N LEU A 82 -0.45 -6.80 9.08
CA LEU A 82 0.78 -6.05 8.75
C LEU A 82 2.03 -6.67 9.35
N LEU A 83 1.90 -7.46 10.42
CA LEU A 83 2.96 -8.23 11.02
C LEU A 83 2.64 -9.72 11.04
N ARG A 84 3.67 -10.53 11.04
CA ARG A 84 3.60 -11.98 11.31
C ARG A 84 4.73 -12.39 12.26
N GLU A 85 4.57 -13.55 12.91
CA GLU A 85 5.70 -14.19 13.60
C GLU A 85 6.67 -14.71 12.55
N SER A 86 7.96 -14.44 12.74
CA SER A 86 9.00 -14.98 11.88
C SER A 86 9.18 -16.48 12.15
N VAL A 87 9.13 -17.27 11.08
CA VAL A 87 9.29 -18.73 11.15
C VAL A 87 10.74 -19.14 10.92
N GLU A 88 11.47 -18.36 10.13
CA GLU A 88 12.81 -18.69 9.65
C GLU A 88 13.93 -18.09 10.50
N TRP A 89 13.58 -17.11 11.37
CA TRP A 89 14.58 -16.45 12.19
C TRP A 89 15.10 -17.36 13.29
N GLU A 90 16.41 -17.46 13.41
CA GLU A 90 17.06 -18.26 14.45
C GLU A 90 16.73 -17.70 15.84
N LYS A 91 15.98 -18.46 16.63
CA LYS A 91 15.56 -18.07 17.97
C LYS A 91 16.70 -18.21 18.94
N ARG A 92 17.04 -17.15 19.65
CA ARG A 92 18.02 -17.18 20.74
C ARG A 92 17.54 -18.05 21.90
N TYR A 93 16.23 -18.04 22.15
CA TYR A 93 15.56 -18.88 23.15
C TYR A 93 14.30 -19.50 22.54
N PRO A 94 13.94 -20.76 22.91
CA PRO A 94 12.79 -21.47 22.32
C PRO A 94 11.43 -20.75 22.52
N THR A 95 11.30 -19.95 23.59
CA THR A 95 10.08 -19.22 23.95
C THR A 95 9.99 -17.83 23.35
N GLU A 96 11.06 -17.33 22.72
CA GLU A 96 11.04 -16.02 22.08
C GLU A 96 10.23 -16.04 20.81
N ARG A 97 9.47 -14.97 20.61
CA ARG A 97 8.71 -14.69 19.39
C ARG A 97 9.32 -13.48 18.71
N TYR A 98 9.76 -13.69 17.48
CA TYR A 98 10.26 -12.64 16.61
C TYR A 98 9.17 -12.24 15.64
N TYR A 99 9.06 -10.97 15.36
CA TYR A 99 8.06 -10.37 14.47
C TYR A 99 8.76 -9.77 13.27
N GLU A 100 8.12 -9.93 12.10
CA GLU A 100 8.60 -9.40 10.83
C GLU A 100 7.43 -8.83 10.02
N PRO A 101 7.68 -7.97 8.99
CA PRO A 101 6.63 -7.48 8.11
C PRO A 101 5.91 -8.61 7.40
N ASN A 102 4.58 -8.49 7.26
CA ASN A 102 3.76 -9.39 6.44
C ASN A 102 3.42 -8.76 5.08
N PHE A 103 4.33 -7.98 4.54
CA PHE A 103 4.22 -7.31 3.25
C PHE A 103 5.62 -7.11 2.64
N PRO A 104 5.70 -6.91 1.29
CA PRO A 104 6.98 -6.62 0.64
C PRO A 104 7.61 -5.31 1.12
N VAL A 105 8.92 -5.32 1.31
CA VAL A 105 9.73 -4.14 1.59
C VAL A 105 10.70 -3.97 0.41
N PHE A 106 10.55 -2.89 -0.34
CA PHE A 106 11.45 -2.54 -1.44
C PHE A 106 12.63 -1.75 -0.91
N LYS A 107 13.78 -2.40 -0.84
CA LYS A 107 15.05 -1.75 -0.50
C LYS A 107 15.62 -1.08 -1.74
N THR A 108 16.01 0.19 -1.61
CA THR A 108 16.46 1.00 -2.73
C THR A 108 17.64 0.38 -3.47
N GLU A 109 18.64 -0.13 -2.74
CA GLU A 109 19.83 -0.75 -3.35
C GLU A 109 19.51 -2.02 -4.12
N GLU A 110 18.61 -2.87 -3.59
CA GLU A 110 18.25 -4.17 -4.19
C GLU A 110 17.23 -4.01 -5.33
N CYS A 111 16.41 -2.95 -5.30
CA CYS A 111 15.27 -2.75 -6.20
C CYS A 111 15.46 -1.60 -7.19
N ALA A 112 16.63 -0.99 -7.27
CA ALA A 112 16.87 0.22 -8.09
C ALA A 112 16.48 0.03 -9.57
N GLU A 113 16.88 -1.07 -10.20
CA GLU A 113 16.51 -1.37 -11.59
C GLU A 113 15.00 -1.55 -11.74
N PHE A 114 14.37 -2.30 -10.82
CA PHE A 114 12.94 -2.53 -10.84
C PHE A 114 12.14 -1.24 -10.67
N LEU A 115 12.54 -0.37 -9.74
CA LEU A 115 11.89 0.93 -9.51
C LEU A 115 12.06 1.86 -10.71
N SER A 116 13.26 1.89 -11.34
CA SER A 116 13.50 2.65 -12.56
C SER A 116 12.62 2.19 -13.72
N LEU A 117 12.41 0.88 -13.90
CA LEU A 117 11.49 0.35 -14.89
C LEU A 117 10.03 0.75 -14.61
N CYS A 118 9.62 0.81 -13.34
CA CYS A 118 8.30 1.30 -12.97
C CYS A 118 8.11 2.79 -13.32
N GLU A 119 9.13 3.61 -13.13
CA GLU A 119 9.12 5.02 -13.54
C GLU A 119 9.00 5.16 -15.07
N GLU A 120 9.80 4.41 -15.84
CA GLU A 120 9.72 4.39 -17.29
C GLU A 120 8.33 3.99 -17.79
N MET A 121 7.73 2.94 -17.19
CA MET A 121 6.37 2.52 -17.51
C MET A 121 5.35 3.61 -17.18
N SER A 122 5.53 4.35 -16.10
CA SER A 122 4.66 5.46 -15.70
C SER A 122 4.69 6.60 -16.72
N GLU A 123 5.87 6.94 -17.25
CA GLU A 123 6.02 7.90 -18.35
C GLU A 123 5.30 7.44 -19.62
N GLN A 124 5.38 6.15 -19.95
CA GLN A 124 4.65 5.59 -21.09
C GLN A 124 3.13 5.70 -20.92
N VAL A 125 2.61 5.49 -19.71
CA VAL A 125 1.18 5.68 -19.38
C VAL A 125 0.78 7.15 -19.52
N ALA A 126 1.59 8.08 -19.00
CA ALA A 126 1.36 9.52 -19.14
C ALA A 126 1.32 9.94 -20.62
N ALA A 127 2.31 9.53 -21.40
CA ALA A 127 2.39 9.81 -22.85
C ALA A 127 1.20 9.20 -23.62
N LEU A 128 0.70 8.02 -23.21
CA LEU A 128 -0.50 7.44 -23.80
C LEU A 128 -1.73 8.30 -23.51
N PHE A 129 -1.89 8.78 -22.28
CA PHE A 129 -3.00 9.66 -21.88
C PHE A 129 -2.97 10.98 -22.66
N GLU A 130 -1.80 11.62 -22.75
CA GLU A 130 -1.61 12.84 -23.54
C GLU A 130 -2.00 12.66 -25.02
N ARG A 131 -1.50 11.62 -25.68
CA ARG A 131 -1.85 11.31 -27.08
C ARG A 131 -3.35 11.08 -27.28
N ARG A 132 -4.06 10.63 -26.28
CA ARG A 132 -5.51 10.36 -26.35
C ARG A 132 -6.36 11.51 -25.86
N ARG A 133 -5.78 12.52 -25.23
CA ARG A 133 -6.46 13.65 -24.59
C ARG A 133 -7.53 14.28 -25.48
N SER A 134 -7.17 14.74 -26.68
CA SER A 134 -8.13 15.40 -27.58
C SER A 134 -9.29 14.49 -28.02
N LYS A 135 -9.07 13.17 -28.06
CA LYS A 135 -10.13 12.19 -28.31
C LYS A 135 -11.06 12.05 -27.12
N LEU A 136 -10.49 12.03 -25.91
CA LEU A 136 -11.25 11.96 -24.65
C LEU A 136 -12.08 13.23 -24.44
N GLU A 137 -11.51 14.43 -24.66
CA GLU A 137 -12.21 15.71 -24.59
C GLU A 137 -13.39 15.79 -25.56
N ARG A 138 -13.20 15.33 -26.80
CA ARG A 138 -14.31 15.26 -27.78
C ARG A 138 -15.40 14.24 -27.41
N ALA A 139 -15.02 13.12 -26.79
CA ALA A 139 -16.00 12.17 -26.28
C ALA A 139 -16.77 12.75 -25.10
N PHE A 140 -16.07 13.39 -24.17
CA PHE A 140 -16.66 14.07 -23.01
C PHE A 140 -17.66 15.16 -23.42
N SER A 141 -17.33 16.01 -24.42
CA SER A 141 -18.21 17.09 -24.86
C SER A 141 -19.59 16.64 -25.36
N ARG A 142 -19.77 15.35 -25.62
CA ARG A 142 -21.03 14.74 -26.05
C ARG A 142 -21.83 14.10 -24.92
N THR A 143 -21.35 14.19 -23.69
CA THR A 143 -22.00 13.61 -22.51
C THR A 143 -22.94 14.61 -21.83
N SER A 144 -23.90 14.11 -21.05
CA SER A 144 -24.73 14.94 -20.18
C SER A 144 -23.90 15.72 -19.16
N LEU A 145 -22.77 15.17 -18.70
CA LEU A 145 -21.87 15.85 -17.76
C LEU A 145 -21.39 17.20 -18.32
N ALA A 146 -21.02 17.25 -19.60
CA ALA A 146 -20.61 18.50 -20.23
C ALA A 146 -21.80 19.49 -20.36
N GLN A 147 -23.02 18.98 -20.59
CA GLN A 147 -24.24 19.80 -20.64
C GLN A 147 -24.61 20.33 -19.25
N ASP A 148 -24.34 19.58 -18.20
CA ASP A 148 -24.56 19.94 -16.80
C ASP A 148 -23.50 20.90 -16.25
N GLY A 149 -22.54 21.32 -17.06
CA GLY A 149 -21.53 22.32 -16.73
C GLY A 149 -20.22 21.77 -16.13
N TRP A 150 -20.05 20.45 -16.09
CA TRP A 150 -18.76 19.85 -15.71
C TRP A 150 -17.71 20.14 -16.78
N THR A 151 -16.46 20.36 -16.36
CA THR A 151 -15.34 20.48 -17.29
C THR A 151 -14.67 19.12 -17.49
N PHE A 152 -13.93 18.97 -18.57
CA PHE A 152 -13.12 17.74 -18.79
C PHE A 152 -12.12 17.52 -17.64
N LEU A 153 -11.51 18.58 -17.11
CA LEU A 153 -10.56 18.48 -16.01
C LEU A 153 -11.20 17.94 -14.72
N ASP A 154 -12.45 18.30 -14.44
CA ASP A 154 -13.16 17.82 -13.25
C ASP A 154 -13.34 16.29 -13.24
N VAL A 155 -13.42 15.68 -14.42
CA VAL A 155 -13.65 14.23 -14.57
C VAL A 155 -12.40 13.43 -14.89
N THR A 156 -11.24 14.08 -15.14
CA THR A 156 -10.01 13.36 -15.55
C THR A 156 -9.53 12.34 -14.51
N GLN A 157 -9.64 12.66 -13.23
CA GLN A 157 -9.27 11.70 -12.16
C GLN A 157 -10.15 10.45 -12.19
N CYS A 158 -11.44 10.60 -12.41
CA CYS A 158 -12.36 9.46 -12.53
C CYS A 158 -12.06 8.63 -13.77
N LEU A 159 -11.73 9.28 -14.90
CA LEU A 159 -11.33 8.58 -16.13
C LEU A 159 -10.04 7.80 -15.94
N TYR A 160 -9.04 8.40 -15.29
CA TYR A 160 -7.76 7.75 -15.00
C TYR A 160 -7.95 6.56 -14.06
N ALA A 161 -8.68 6.71 -12.96
CA ALA A 161 -8.98 5.63 -12.04
C ALA A 161 -9.73 4.46 -12.73
N ASN A 162 -10.68 4.79 -13.62
CA ASN A 162 -11.39 3.78 -14.39
C ASN A 162 -10.47 3.04 -15.38
N MET A 163 -9.57 3.76 -16.04
CA MET A 163 -8.56 3.18 -16.92
C MET A 163 -7.64 2.22 -16.16
N GLN A 164 -7.12 2.64 -15.00
CA GLN A 164 -6.28 1.80 -14.14
C GLN A 164 -7.00 0.51 -13.73
N ARG A 165 -8.27 0.61 -13.31
CA ARG A 165 -9.08 -0.55 -12.92
C ARG A 165 -9.25 -1.55 -14.07
N HIS A 166 -9.58 -1.06 -15.28
CA HIS A 166 -9.68 -1.91 -16.46
C HIS A 166 -8.33 -2.52 -16.86
N ALA A 167 -7.25 -1.74 -16.82
CA ALA A 167 -5.91 -2.24 -17.10
C ALA A 167 -5.52 -3.37 -16.14
N ARG A 168 -5.78 -3.20 -14.84
CA ARG A 168 -5.56 -4.25 -13.83
C ARG A 168 -6.34 -5.53 -14.17
N THR A 169 -7.64 -5.43 -14.45
CA THR A 169 -8.46 -6.58 -14.83
C THR A 169 -7.89 -7.31 -16.05
N LEU A 170 -7.44 -6.58 -17.06
CA LEU A 170 -6.81 -7.18 -18.25
C LEU A 170 -5.48 -7.88 -17.92
N LEU A 171 -4.66 -7.28 -17.05
CA LEU A 171 -3.39 -7.88 -16.62
C LEU A 171 -3.61 -9.15 -15.80
N GLU A 172 -4.61 -9.17 -14.91
CA GLU A 172 -5.01 -10.35 -14.15
C GLU A 172 -5.52 -11.46 -15.08
N GLN A 173 -6.41 -11.15 -16.05
CA GLN A 173 -6.91 -12.10 -17.04
C GLN A 173 -5.81 -12.71 -17.90
N ARG A 174 -4.74 -11.96 -18.15
CA ARG A 174 -3.56 -12.41 -18.92
C ARG A 174 -2.52 -13.14 -18.06
N GLY A 175 -2.75 -13.28 -16.75
CA GLY A 175 -1.81 -13.89 -15.82
C GLY A 175 -0.55 -13.08 -15.56
N LEU A 176 -0.57 -11.77 -15.89
CA LEU A 176 0.56 -10.84 -15.64
C LEU A 176 0.50 -10.21 -14.26
N LEU A 177 -0.67 -10.22 -13.62
CA LEU A 177 -0.86 -9.87 -12.22
C LEU A 177 -1.59 -11.01 -11.51
N THR A 178 -1.15 -11.32 -10.30
CA THR A 178 -1.94 -12.17 -9.40
C THR A 178 -3.09 -11.37 -8.82
N PRO A 179 -4.31 -11.97 -8.71
CA PRO A 179 -5.40 -11.32 -8.00
C PRO A 179 -4.98 -10.96 -6.57
N PRO A 180 -5.39 -9.79 -6.05
CA PRO A 180 -5.04 -9.40 -4.70
C PRO A 180 -5.60 -10.38 -3.68
N GLN A 181 -4.80 -10.65 -2.65
CA GLN A 181 -5.21 -11.54 -1.57
C GLN A 181 -6.40 -10.94 -0.81
N LYS A 182 -7.40 -11.79 -0.51
CA LYS A 182 -8.46 -11.43 0.42
C LYS A 182 -7.92 -11.44 1.85
N HIS A 183 -8.06 -10.33 2.53
CA HIS A 183 -7.78 -10.22 3.95
C HIS A 183 -8.92 -10.81 4.81
N LYS A 184 -8.67 -11.07 6.09
CA LYS A 184 -9.64 -11.68 7.01
C LYS A 184 -10.94 -10.88 7.15
N ASN A 185 -10.88 -9.58 6.95
CA ASN A 185 -12.05 -8.69 6.92
C ASN A 185 -12.82 -8.71 5.59
N GLY A 186 -12.40 -9.53 4.62
CA GLY A 186 -13.02 -9.64 3.30
C GLY A 186 -12.59 -8.56 2.30
N ALA A 187 -11.76 -7.62 2.72
CA ALA A 187 -11.25 -6.55 1.86
C ALA A 187 -10.10 -7.03 0.98
N ASN A 188 -9.91 -6.35 -0.14
CA ASN A 188 -8.77 -6.54 -1.04
C ASN A 188 -7.95 -5.25 -1.04
N TRP A 189 -6.85 -5.23 -0.32
CA TRP A 189 -5.92 -4.10 -0.31
C TRP A 189 -4.49 -4.61 -0.50
N ILE A 190 -3.62 -3.73 -1.00
CA ILE A 190 -2.20 -3.99 -1.17
C ILE A 190 -1.47 -3.01 -0.27
N PHE A 191 -0.54 -3.54 0.51
CA PHE A 191 0.31 -2.76 1.39
C PHE A 191 1.76 -3.16 1.14
N TRP A 192 2.66 -2.20 1.09
CA TRP A 192 4.10 -2.41 0.94
C TRP A 192 4.85 -1.29 1.61
N ALA A 193 6.14 -1.47 1.79
CA ALA A 193 7.03 -0.41 2.21
C ALA A 193 8.13 -0.19 1.17
N GLN A 194 8.65 1.02 1.13
CA GLN A 194 9.75 1.41 0.27
C GLN A 194 10.71 2.28 1.07
N GLU A 195 12.00 2.01 0.97
CA GLU A 195 13.04 2.91 1.46
C GLU A 195 13.00 4.23 0.69
N PRO A 196 13.27 5.36 1.38
CA PRO A 196 13.26 6.68 0.77
C PRO A 196 14.33 6.86 -0.32
#